data_e55902f715f5c592cf4be4ed82cc3b75
#
_entry.id   e55902f715f5c592cf4be4ed82cc3b75
#
_cell.length_a   1.000
_cell.length_b   1.000
_cell.length_c   1.000
_cell.angle_alpha   90.00
_cell.angle_beta   90.00
_cell.angle_gamma   90.00
#
_symmetry.space_group_name_H-M   'P 1'
#
loop_
_entity.id
_entity.type
_entity.pdbx_description
1 polymer ?
#
loop_
_entity_poly.entity_id
_entity_poly.type
_entity_poly.pdbx_seq_one_letter_code
_entity_poly.pdbx_strand_id
1 'polypeptide(L)'
;MKYSLCTLSDYNYLSFGLALYDSLMEHTSEEFDLHYLAMDDETEAKLIDLNLKNVIVHSLREFECDDKYIELKNKNEKNPESDLGHSPFHYMMSSFFSDYLLNKKNLPHIFYIDSDIYFCGNFASVYNSVTDHSIGLITHKHIQLDKTTRNPGYYNVGVVYFSGDDVGKGCLRFWKECCVNPDN
;
A
#
# COMPACT_ATOMS: atom_id res chain seq x y z
N MET A 1 -1.18 2.31 22.17
CA MET A 1 -1.82 1.80 20.94
C MET A 1 -0.74 1.74 19.88
N LYS A 2 -0.72 0.73 19.01
CA LYS A 2 0.30 0.56 17.98
C LYS A 2 -0.34 0.64 16.60
N TYR A 3 0.21 1.45 15.70
CA TYR A 3 -0.29 1.57 14.34
C TYR A 3 0.29 0.47 13.45
N SER A 4 -0.54 -0.11 12.59
CA SER A 4 -0.13 -1.05 11.56
C SER A 4 -0.16 -0.32 10.21
N LEU A 5 1.02 -0.03 9.67
CA LEU A 5 1.22 0.71 8.43
C LEU A 5 1.83 -0.23 7.39
N CYS A 6 1.52 -0.05 6.12
CA CYS A 6 2.23 -0.75 5.06
C CYS A 6 2.50 0.14 3.85
N THR A 7 3.60 -0.15 3.19
CA THR A 7 4.04 0.49 1.95
C THR A 7 4.76 -0.53 1.07
N LEU A 8 4.99 -0.18 -0.18
CA LEU A 8 5.77 -0.99 -1.11
C LEU A 8 6.59 -0.11 -2.06
N SER A 9 7.72 -0.60 -2.50
CA SER A 9 8.47 -0.01 -3.60
C SER A 9 9.43 -1.01 -4.24
N ASP A 10 9.85 -0.72 -5.45
CA ASP A 10 11.07 -1.26 -6.04
C ASP A 10 12.29 -0.42 -5.66
N TYR A 11 13.47 -0.79 -6.13
CA TYR A 11 14.72 -0.10 -5.83
C TYR A 11 14.76 1.35 -6.34
N ASN A 12 14.09 1.64 -7.46
CA ASN A 12 14.04 2.99 -8.01
C ASN A 12 13.27 3.95 -7.10
N TYR A 13 12.27 3.44 -6.39
CA TYR A 13 11.43 4.21 -5.46
C TYR A 13 11.83 4.06 -3.99
N LEU A 14 12.87 3.27 -3.68
CA LEU A 14 13.30 3.03 -2.31
C LEU A 14 13.65 4.32 -1.56
N SER A 15 14.26 5.30 -2.22
CA SER A 15 14.60 6.59 -1.60
C SER A 15 13.38 7.36 -1.11
N PHE A 16 12.26 7.27 -1.82
CA PHE A 16 10.98 7.84 -1.37
C PHE A 16 10.44 7.09 -0.17
N GLY A 17 10.46 5.76 -0.19
CA GLY A 17 10.03 4.93 0.94
C GLY A 17 10.87 5.14 2.20
N LEU A 18 12.16 5.43 2.06
CA LEU A 18 13.02 5.83 3.18
C LEU A 18 12.65 7.22 3.70
N ALA A 19 12.30 8.18 2.83
CA ALA A 19 11.80 9.49 3.24
C ALA A 19 10.45 9.39 3.97
N LEU A 20 9.53 8.50 3.51
CA LEU A 20 8.31 8.17 4.24
C LEU A 20 8.65 7.66 5.66
N TYR A 21 9.55 6.68 5.77
CA TYR A 21 9.98 6.14 7.05
C TYR A 21 10.54 7.23 7.97
N ASP A 22 11.45 8.06 7.47
CA ASP A 22 12.05 9.16 8.25
C ASP A 22 10.97 10.13 8.75
N SER A 23 9.99 10.47 7.91
CA SER A 23 8.89 11.35 8.29
C SER A 23 8.00 10.75 9.40
N LEU A 24 7.75 9.43 9.35
CA LEU A 24 7.02 8.72 10.40
C LEU A 24 7.81 8.71 11.71
N MET A 25 9.12 8.45 11.66
CA MET A 25 9.99 8.46 12.83
C MET A 25 10.11 9.85 13.46
N GLU A 26 10.11 10.91 12.66
CA GLU A 26 10.22 12.30 13.15
C GLU A 26 8.92 12.80 13.78
N HIS A 27 7.77 12.45 13.17
CA HIS A 27 6.50 13.10 13.52
C HIS A 27 5.50 12.22 14.26
N THR A 28 5.77 10.90 14.44
CA THR A 28 4.87 9.98 15.14
C THR A 28 5.41 9.65 16.52
N SER A 29 4.67 10.03 17.56
CA SER A 29 5.03 9.77 18.95
C SER A 29 4.61 8.39 19.45
N GLU A 30 3.61 7.80 18.80
CA GLU A 30 3.07 6.50 19.13
C GLU A 30 3.89 5.37 18.48
N GLU A 31 3.76 4.17 19.05
CA GLU A 31 4.39 2.99 18.44
C GLU A 31 3.72 2.62 17.11
N PHE A 32 4.53 2.23 16.13
CA PHE A 32 4.05 1.70 14.86
C PHE A 32 4.93 0.56 14.36
N ASP A 33 4.34 -0.30 13.51
CA ASP A 33 5.06 -1.19 12.61
C ASP A 33 4.82 -0.72 11.18
N LEU A 34 5.89 -0.49 10.44
CA LEU A 34 5.87 -0.27 9.01
C LEU A 34 6.20 -1.58 8.30
N HIS A 35 5.18 -2.28 7.81
CA HIS A 35 5.34 -3.43 6.94
C HIS A 35 5.76 -2.94 5.55
N TYR A 36 6.95 -3.27 5.13
CA TYR A 36 7.52 -2.82 3.87
C TYR A 36 7.64 -3.99 2.89
N LEU A 37 6.87 -3.98 1.80
CA LEU A 37 6.99 -4.98 0.74
C LEU A 37 8.05 -4.54 -0.27
N ALA A 38 9.14 -5.28 -0.32
CA ALA A 38 10.15 -5.14 -1.36
C ALA A 38 9.65 -5.78 -2.66
N MET A 39 9.57 -4.98 -3.72
CA MET A 39 9.06 -5.43 -5.02
C MET A 39 10.15 -6.09 -5.89
N ASP A 40 11.40 -6.09 -5.42
CA ASP A 40 12.56 -6.76 -6.02
C ASP A 40 13.59 -7.17 -4.97
N ASP A 41 14.51 -8.06 -5.36
CA ASP A 41 15.54 -8.60 -4.46
C ASP A 41 16.54 -7.54 -4.00
N GLU A 42 16.81 -6.49 -4.80
CA GLU A 42 17.74 -5.41 -4.46
C GLU A 42 17.17 -4.53 -3.33
N THR A 43 15.89 -4.19 -3.42
CA THR A 43 15.15 -3.49 -2.37
C THR A 43 15.13 -4.31 -1.09
N GLU A 44 14.81 -5.61 -1.17
CA GLU A 44 14.78 -6.50 0.00
C GLU A 44 16.15 -6.55 0.69
N ALA A 45 17.22 -6.80 -0.08
CA ALA A 45 18.57 -6.86 0.46
C ALA A 45 18.97 -5.54 1.14
N LYS A 46 18.62 -4.40 0.53
CA LYS A 46 18.92 -3.09 1.08
C LYS A 46 18.15 -2.77 2.36
N LEU A 47 16.88 -3.09 2.43
CA LEU A 47 16.06 -2.90 3.62
C LEU A 47 16.53 -3.78 4.79
N ILE A 48 16.94 -5.02 4.50
CA ILE A 48 17.52 -5.92 5.50
C ILE A 48 18.87 -5.37 6.02
N ASP A 49 19.75 -4.89 5.12
CA ASP A 49 21.05 -4.29 5.48
C ASP A 49 20.89 -3.05 6.37
N LEU A 50 19.91 -2.20 6.05
CA LEU A 50 19.62 -0.99 6.83
C LEU A 50 19.07 -1.30 8.23
N ASN A 51 18.45 -2.45 8.44
CA ASN A 51 17.91 -2.92 9.73
C ASN A 51 17.16 -1.82 10.49
N LEU A 52 16.22 -1.15 9.81
CA LEU A 52 15.50 0.00 10.31
C LEU A 52 14.57 -0.36 11.47
N LYS A 53 14.55 0.46 12.51
CA LYS A 53 13.65 0.29 13.66
C LYS A 53 12.19 0.39 13.20
N ASN A 54 11.31 -0.46 13.76
CA ASN A 54 9.87 -0.50 13.45
C ASN A 54 9.54 -0.88 11.99
N VAL A 55 10.51 -1.34 11.18
CA VAL A 55 10.28 -1.83 9.82
C VAL A 55 10.29 -3.35 9.82
N ILE A 56 9.25 -3.94 9.21
CA ILE A 56 9.12 -5.38 8.97
C ILE A 56 9.17 -5.58 7.46
N VAL A 57 10.28 -6.16 6.99
CA VAL A 57 10.51 -6.37 5.56
C VAL A 57 9.75 -7.62 5.10
N HIS A 58 9.05 -7.49 3.98
CA HIS A 58 8.36 -8.56 3.27
C HIS A 58 8.86 -8.67 1.84
N SER A 59 8.72 -9.83 1.23
CA SER A 59 9.09 -10.07 -0.16
C SER A 59 7.95 -10.65 -0.97
N LEU A 60 8.04 -10.56 -2.30
CA LEU A 60 7.07 -11.16 -3.22
C LEU A 60 6.96 -12.68 -3.07
N ARG A 61 7.98 -13.35 -2.52
CA ARG A 61 7.96 -14.79 -2.23
C ARG A 61 6.85 -15.21 -1.28
N GLU A 62 6.37 -14.30 -0.42
CA GLU A 62 5.26 -14.57 0.50
C GLU A 62 3.91 -14.78 -0.21
N PHE A 63 3.82 -14.41 -1.49
CA PHE A 63 2.60 -14.50 -2.31
C PHE A 63 2.61 -15.67 -3.31
N GLU A 64 3.72 -16.40 -3.46
CA GLU A 64 3.87 -17.46 -4.46
C GLU A 64 2.88 -18.64 -4.32
N CYS A 65 2.20 -18.74 -3.18
CA CYS A 65 1.12 -19.72 -2.97
C CYS A 65 -0.29 -19.13 -3.15
N ASP A 66 -0.43 -17.88 -3.59
CA ASP A 66 -1.73 -17.23 -3.85
C ASP A 66 -2.04 -17.32 -5.36
N ASP A 67 -3.08 -18.11 -5.73
CA ASP A 67 -3.44 -18.32 -7.14
C ASP A 67 -3.75 -17.00 -7.87
N LYS A 68 -4.39 -16.03 -7.18
CA LYS A 68 -4.70 -14.71 -7.76
C LYS A 68 -3.44 -13.89 -7.99
N TYR A 69 -2.44 -14.00 -7.11
CA TYR A 69 -1.13 -13.38 -7.32
C TYR A 69 -0.43 -13.96 -8.56
N ILE A 70 -0.45 -15.29 -8.70
CA ILE A 70 0.14 -15.97 -9.87
C ILE A 70 -0.57 -15.52 -11.15
N GLU A 71 -1.90 -15.44 -11.14
CA GLU A 71 -2.67 -14.93 -12.28
C GLU A 71 -2.28 -13.49 -12.64
N LEU A 72 -2.20 -12.61 -11.64
CA LEU A 72 -1.81 -11.22 -11.83
C LEU A 72 -0.39 -11.09 -12.39
N LYS A 73 0.57 -11.84 -11.82
CA LYS A 73 1.97 -11.87 -12.27
C LYS A 73 2.07 -12.29 -13.73
N ASN A 74 1.39 -13.38 -14.11
CA ASN A 74 1.36 -13.89 -15.49
C ASN A 74 0.73 -12.89 -16.48
N LYS A 75 -0.31 -12.15 -16.07
CA LYS A 75 -0.91 -11.10 -16.90
C LYS A 75 0.05 -9.94 -17.11
N ASN A 76 0.79 -9.55 -16.06
CA ASN A 76 1.75 -8.46 -16.12
C ASN A 76 2.99 -8.81 -16.97
N GLU A 77 3.49 -10.04 -16.90
CA GLU A 77 4.61 -10.50 -17.74
C GLU A 77 4.26 -10.47 -19.24
N LYS A 78 2.98 -10.66 -19.59
CA LYS A 78 2.50 -10.58 -20.97
C LYS A 78 2.27 -9.14 -21.46
N ASN A 79 2.04 -8.19 -20.53
CA ASN A 79 1.76 -6.78 -20.81
C ASN A 79 2.53 -5.88 -19.82
N PRO A 80 3.87 -5.79 -19.95
CA PRO A 80 4.70 -5.10 -18.96
C PRO A 80 4.56 -3.57 -18.98
N GLU A 81 4.04 -2.98 -20.05
CA GLU A 81 3.97 -1.53 -20.21
C GLU A 81 2.54 -1.02 -20.02
N SER A 82 2.36 -0.14 -19.05
CA SER A 82 1.20 0.75 -18.98
C SER A 82 1.53 2.06 -19.69
N ASP A 83 0.54 2.74 -20.25
CA ASP A 83 0.64 4.09 -20.84
C ASP A 83 1.23 5.15 -19.88
N LEU A 84 1.43 4.79 -18.60
CA LEU A 84 1.95 5.64 -17.52
C LEU A 84 3.44 5.40 -17.21
N GLY A 85 4.11 4.48 -17.94
CA GLY A 85 5.53 4.16 -17.71
C GLY A 85 5.83 3.37 -16.43
N HIS A 86 4.79 2.94 -15.68
CA HIS A 86 4.90 2.10 -14.50
C HIS A 86 4.14 0.80 -14.72
N SER A 87 4.69 -0.31 -14.22
CA SER A 87 4.00 -1.60 -14.28
C SER A 87 2.68 -1.56 -13.48
N PRO A 88 1.54 -1.91 -14.09
CA PRO A 88 0.27 -2.05 -13.37
C PRO A 88 0.37 -2.97 -12.16
N PHE A 89 1.31 -3.92 -12.18
CA PHE A 89 1.60 -4.86 -11.12
C PHE A 89 1.91 -4.18 -9.77
N HIS A 90 2.72 -3.12 -9.78
CA HIS A 90 3.05 -2.39 -8.56
C HIS A 90 1.81 -1.79 -7.88
N TYR A 91 0.93 -1.14 -8.66
CA TYR A 91 -0.30 -0.56 -8.13
C TYR A 91 -1.26 -1.62 -7.56
N MET A 92 -1.36 -2.77 -8.23
CA MET A 92 -2.24 -3.86 -7.80
C MET A 92 -1.73 -4.54 -6.53
N MET A 93 -0.41 -4.61 -6.34
CA MET A 93 0.20 -5.21 -5.14
C MET A 93 -0.14 -4.46 -3.85
N SER A 94 -0.58 -3.19 -3.91
CA SER A 94 -1.08 -2.47 -2.74
C SER A 94 -2.29 -3.19 -2.11
N SER A 95 -3.23 -3.66 -2.92
CA SER A 95 -4.40 -4.40 -2.46
C SER A 95 -4.03 -5.81 -1.96
N PHE A 96 -3.12 -6.50 -2.65
CA PHE A 96 -2.65 -7.84 -2.27
C PHE A 96 -1.92 -7.81 -0.93
N PHE A 97 -1.01 -6.87 -0.76
CA PHE A 97 -0.22 -6.74 0.45
C PHE A 97 -1.08 -6.35 1.65
N SER A 98 -1.99 -5.39 1.48
CA SER A 98 -2.95 -5.00 2.52
C SER A 98 -3.85 -6.18 2.91
N ASP A 99 -4.38 -6.94 1.94
CA ASP A 99 -5.18 -8.14 2.19
C ASP A 99 -4.40 -9.22 2.94
N TYR A 100 -3.15 -9.44 2.56
CA TYR A 100 -2.25 -10.37 3.25
C TYR A 100 -2.07 -10.00 4.72
N LEU A 101 -1.77 -8.74 5.01
CA LEU A 101 -1.55 -8.27 6.38
C LEU A 101 -2.84 -8.32 7.21
N LEU A 102 -3.95 -7.84 6.66
CA LEU A 102 -5.21 -7.79 7.40
C LEU A 102 -5.84 -9.17 7.59
N ASN A 103 -5.88 -10.00 6.55
CA ASN A 103 -6.61 -11.28 6.55
C ASN A 103 -5.72 -12.49 6.88
N LYS A 104 -4.46 -12.54 6.42
CA LYS A 104 -3.56 -13.69 6.68
C LYS A 104 -2.75 -13.49 7.97
N LYS A 105 -2.22 -12.31 8.21
CA LYS A 105 -1.51 -11.98 9.46
C LYS A 105 -2.45 -11.55 10.58
N ASN A 106 -3.74 -11.34 10.26
CA ASN A 106 -4.82 -10.99 11.20
C ASN A 106 -4.53 -9.74 12.03
N LEU A 107 -4.02 -8.69 11.37
CA LEU A 107 -3.81 -7.40 12.01
C LEU A 107 -5.16 -6.74 12.35
N PRO A 108 -5.25 -5.94 13.43
CA PRO A 108 -6.49 -5.29 13.85
C PRO A 108 -6.94 -4.19 12.88
N HIS A 109 -6.03 -3.62 12.14
CA HIS A 109 -6.24 -2.62 11.08
C HIS A 109 -4.99 -2.53 10.21
N ILE A 110 -5.11 -1.89 9.07
CA ILE A 110 -4.00 -1.57 8.20
C ILE A 110 -4.19 -0.21 7.53
N PHE A 111 -3.13 0.60 7.48
CA PHE A 111 -3.01 1.75 6.61
C PHE A 111 -2.04 1.42 5.49
N TYR A 112 -2.52 1.38 4.25
CA TYR A 112 -1.65 1.41 3.10
C TYR A 112 -1.26 2.86 2.82
N ILE A 113 0.01 3.11 2.58
CA ILE A 113 0.58 4.43 2.33
C ILE A 113 1.52 4.31 1.13
N ASP A 114 1.30 5.11 0.08
CA ASP A 114 2.23 5.17 -1.05
C ASP A 114 3.62 5.61 -0.58
N SER A 115 4.66 5.01 -1.15
CA SER A 115 6.04 5.25 -0.71
C SER A 115 6.52 6.69 -0.91
N ASP A 116 5.87 7.47 -1.76
CA ASP A 116 6.19 8.88 -2.04
C ASP A 116 5.43 9.89 -1.15
N ILE A 117 4.74 9.42 -0.11
CA ILE A 117 4.10 10.28 0.90
C ILE A 117 5.12 10.70 1.96
N TYR A 118 5.08 11.97 2.34
CA TYR A 118 5.85 12.54 3.46
C TYR A 118 4.92 13.18 4.48
N PHE A 119 4.97 12.73 5.73
CA PHE A 119 4.18 13.28 6.83
C PHE A 119 4.86 14.53 7.41
N CYS A 120 4.13 15.66 7.46
CA CYS A 120 4.58 16.89 8.07
C CYS A 120 4.03 17.10 9.49
N GLY A 121 3.43 16.06 10.09
CA GLY A 121 2.83 16.13 11.42
C GLY A 121 2.48 14.75 11.94
N ASN A 122 2.00 14.68 13.20
CA ASN A 122 1.76 13.44 13.89
C ASN A 122 0.68 12.58 13.21
N PHE A 123 1.02 11.32 12.92
CA PHE A 123 0.13 10.34 12.31
C PHE A 123 -1.15 10.09 13.12
N ALA A 124 -1.13 10.35 14.44
CA ALA A 124 -2.32 10.25 15.30
C ALA A 124 -3.51 11.05 14.75
N SER A 125 -3.27 12.17 14.07
CA SER A 125 -4.34 12.97 13.45
C SER A 125 -5.04 12.23 12.32
N VAL A 126 -4.29 11.48 11.51
CA VAL A 126 -4.83 10.62 10.45
C VAL A 126 -5.57 9.44 11.06
N TYR A 127 -4.94 8.75 12.02
CA TYR A 127 -5.52 7.63 12.71
C TYR A 127 -6.88 7.99 13.33
N ASN A 128 -6.94 9.04 14.16
CA ASN A 128 -8.16 9.46 14.86
C ASN A 128 -9.30 9.89 13.92
N SER A 129 -8.99 10.27 12.69
CA SER A 129 -10.02 10.65 11.71
C SER A 129 -10.78 9.47 11.10
N VAL A 130 -10.28 8.23 11.25
CA VAL A 130 -10.83 7.04 10.58
C VAL A 130 -11.15 5.87 11.50
N THR A 131 -10.70 5.87 12.76
CA THR A 131 -10.80 4.69 13.64
C THR A 131 -12.22 4.27 14.02
N ASP A 132 -13.18 5.17 13.92
CA ASP A 132 -14.60 4.87 14.14
C ASP A 132 -15.29 4.31 12.88
N HIS A 133 -14.53 4.09 11.81
CA HIS A 133 -15.01 3.62 10.52
C HIS A 133 -14.32 2.32 10.10
N SER A 134 -15.00 1.53 9.29
CA SER A 134 -14.42 0.30 8.72
C SER A 134 -13.45 0.57 7.57
N ILE A 135 -13.59 1.72 6.88
CA ILE A 135 -12.81 2.11 5.71
C ILE A 135 -12.55 3.62 5.75
N GLY A 136 -11.31 4.02 5.49
CA GLY A 136 -10.91 5.41 5.31
C GLY A 136 -10.29 5.62 3.93
N LEU A 137 -10.84 6.56 3.15
CA LEU A 137 -10.39 6.90 1.81
C LEU A 137 -10.25 8.42 1.65
N ILE A 138 -9.28 8.86 0.87
CA ILE A 138 -9.10 10.27 0.53
C ILE A 138 -9.66 10.52 -0.86
N THR A 139 -10.51 11.54 -1.01
CA THR A 139 -10.99 11.94 -2.32
C THR A 139 -9.93 12.71 -3.09
N HIS A 140 -9.83 12.49 -4.40
CA HIS A 140 -9.05 13.36 -5.27
C HIS A 140 -9.62 14.79 -5.22
N LYS A 141 -8.78 15.75 -4.80
CA LYS A 141 -9.10 17.17 -4.95
C LYS A 141 -8.65 17.61 -6.35
N HIS A 142 -9.48 17.30 -7.37
CA HIS A 142 -9.18 17.75 -8.73
C HIS A 142 -9.23 19.28 -8.79
N ILE A 143 -8.10 19.91 -8.95
CA ILE A 143 -8.00 21.19 -9.66
C ILE A 143 -8.46 20.86 -11.08
N GLN A 144 -9.47 21.54 -11.61
CA GLN A 144 -10.11 21.30 -12.91
C GLN A 144 -9.10 20.77 -13.93
N LEU A 145 -9.05 19.43 -14.07
CA LEU A 145 -8.22 18.81 -15.09
C LEU A 145 -8.91 19.06 -16.42
N ASP A 146 -8.15 19.54 -17.39
CA ASP A 146 -8.60 19.67 -18.76
C ASP A 146 -9.29 18.37 -19.21
N LYS A 147 -10.38 18.48 -19.96
CA LYS A 147 -11.21 17.34 -20.43
C LYS A 147 -10.44 16.28 -21.23
N THR A 148 -9.17 16.54 -21.54
CA THR A 148 -8.26 15.63 -22.23
C THR A 148 -7.49 14.70 -21.30
N THR A 149 -7.52 14.93 -19.99
CA THR A 149 -6.83 14.08 -19.02
C THR A 149 -7.70 12.88 -18.62
N ARG A 150 -7.08 11.70 -18.58
CA ARG A 150 -7.67 10.44 -18.12
C ARG A 150 -8.29 10.66 -16.76
N ASN A 151 -9.55 10.26 -16.56
CA ASN A 151 -10.21 10.37 -15.27
C ASN A 151 -9.52 9.45 -14.24
N PRO A 152 -8.80 9.97 -13.23
CA PRO A 152 -8.03 9.15 -12.29
C PRO A 152 -8.90 8.47 -11.22
N GLY A 153 -10.22 8.56 -11.33
CA GLY A 153 -11.16 8.04 -10.34
C GLY A 153 -11.52 9.08 -9.26
N TYR A 154 -12.48 8.72 -8.41
CA TYR A 154 -12.98 9.61 -7.36
C TYR A 154 -12.09 9.61 -6.12
N TYR A 155 -11.45 8.46 -5.80
CA TYR A 155 -10.60 8.28 -4.64
C TYR A 155 -9.13 8.18 -5.00
N ASN A 156 -8.29 8.72 -4.11
CA ASN A 156 -6.84 8.61 -4.16
C ASN A 156 -6.39 7.42 -3.30
N VAL A 157 -5.46 6.62 -3.79
CA VAL A 157 -4.92 5.45 -3.07
C VAL A 157 -3.75 5.82 -2.15
N GLY A 158 -3.20 7.03 -2.24
CA GLY A 158 -2.00 7.43 -1.51
C GLY A 158 -2.02 7.16 0.00
N VAL A 159 -3.20 7.24 0.66
CA VAL A 159 -3.41 6.75 2.03
C VAL A 159 -4.79 6.11 2.11
N VAL A 160 -4.84 4.82 2.44
CA VAL A 160 -6.09 4.05 2.58
C VAL A 160 -6.09 3.29 3.89
N TYR A 161 -7.21 3.31 4.60
CA TYR A 161 -7.41 2.59 5.85
C TYR A 161 -8.44 1.49 5.73
N PHE A 162 -8.16 0.34 6.33
CA PHE A 162 -9.11 -0.75 6.54
C PHE A 162 -9.06 -1.24 7.98
N SER A 163 -10.23 -1.29 8.62
CA SER A 163 -10.42 -1.96 9.91
C SER A 163 -10.39 -3.48 9.74
N GLY A 164 -9.97 -4.20 10.79
CA GLY A 164 -10.02 -5.67 10.85
C GLY A 164 -11.41 -6.25 11.08
N ASP A 165 -12.48 -5.46 11.00
CA ASP A 165 -13.86 -5.95 11.05
C ASP A 165 -14.30 -6.60 9.72
N ASP A 166 -15.50 -7.18 9.70
CA ASP A 166 -16.01 -7.90 8.53
C ASP A 166 -16.21 -6.98 7.31
N VAL A 167 -16.55 -5.71 7.53
CA VAL A 167 -16.75 -4.72 6.44
C VAL A 167 -15.42 -4.33 5.84
N GLY A 168 -14.43 -3.94 6.67
CA GLY A 168 -13.10 -3.58 6.20
C GLY A 168 -12.42 -4.74 5.46
N LYS A 169 -12.46 -5.95 6.05
CA LYS A 169 -11.93 -7.17 5.43
C LYS A 169 -12.66 -7.52 4.13
N GLY A 170 -13.98 -7.36 4.08
CA GLY A 170 -14.79 -7.62 2.90
C GLY A 170 -14.48 -6.66 1.76
N CYS A 171 -14.38 -5.37 2.06
CA CYS A 171 -14.05 -4.34 1.07
C CYS A 171 -12.64 -4.55 0.49
N LEU A 172 -11.67 -4.88 1.34
CA LEU A 172 -10.30 -5.12 0.90
C LEU A 172 -10.19 -6.33 -0.03
N ARG A 173 -10.89 -7.43 0.29
CA ARG A 173 -10.99 -8.60 -0.62
C ARG A 173 -11.61 -8.23 -1.96
N PHE A 174 -12.69 -7.43 -1.95
CA PHE A 174 -13.32 -6.94 -3.17
C PHE A 174 -12.36 -6.08 -4.01
N TRP A 175 -11.63 -5.15 -3.39
CA TRP A 175 -10.60 -4.35 -4.08
C TRP A 175 -9.55 -5.24 -4.74
N LYS A 176 -9.01 -6.24 -4.01
CA LYS A 176 -8.07 -7.22 -4.56
C LYS A 176 -8.66 -7.95 -5.77
N GLU A 177 -9.94 -8.36 -5.71
CA GLU A 177 -10.61 -9.03 -6.83
C GLU A 177 -10.78 -8.15 -8.07
N CYS A 178 -11.12 -6.87 -7.88
CA CYS A 178 -11.19 -5.91 -8.97
C CYS A 178 -9.82 -5.68 -9.65
N CYS A 179 -8.71 -5.78 -8.90
CA CYS A 179 -7.37 -5.69 -9.47
C CYS A 179 -7.05 -6.88 -10.40
N VAL A 180 -7.55 -8.07 -10.10
CA VAL A 180 -7.34 -9.26 -10.95
C VAL A 180 -8.30 -9.25 -12.15
N ASN A 181 -9.55 -8.86 -11.92
CA ASN A 181 -10.65 -8.89 -12.89
C ASN A 181 -11.32 -7.51 -12.98
N PRO A 182 -10.72 -6.55 -13.74
CA PRO A 182 -11.20 -5.18 -13.81
C PRO A 182 -12.57 -5.02 -14.50
N ASP A 183 -13.08 -6.07 -15.15
CA ASP A 183 -14.38 -6.08 -15.84
C ASP A 183 -15.55 -6.55 -14.94
N ASN A 184 -15.29 -6.76 -13.65
CA ASN A 184 -16.32 -7.15 -12.66
C ASN A 184 -17.00 -5.95 -12.01
#